data_3190c9b42325e9aa2bcb609c32d0f3de
#
_entry.id   3190c9b42325e9aa2bcb609c32d0f3de
#
_cell.length_a   1.000
_cell.length_b   1.000
_cell.length_c   1.000
_cell.angle_alpha   90.00
_cell.angle_beta   90.00
_cell.angle_gamma   90.00
#
_symmetry.space_group_name_H-M   'P 1'
#
loop_
_entity.id
_entity.type
_entity.pdbx_description
1 polymer ?
#
loop_
_entity_poly.entity_id
_entity_poly.type
_entity_poly.pdbx_seq_one_letter_code
_entity_poly.pdbx_strand_id
1 'polypeptide(L)'
;MFTRLVAAGAAALAAATLAMAPSSDASPATRVRECGVHNYSRNLEVVGLTSDQRLVCFRANKPGNARDIAQVSGLVQDTKLVGIDYRPATGDLYGLGDQAGIYIIDPATATASLAARANVALQGTEFGVDFNPAADRLRVVSDTGQNLRINVADGTTTVDTALTNGAAAALGVTGAMYTNNDADPNTGTTLFDVDSTLDQISIQSPPNNGTLVATGKLGVDTTPDVAADIYSRIKDGTTVSNTAFAALSSPSISSFYGVDLLTGRATKTGDFQAANRVVGIAVPQNQR
;
A
#
# COMPACT_ATOMS: atom_id res chain seq x y z
N MET A 1 67.73 6.12 70.26
CA MET A 1 67.59 4.71 70.61
C MET A 1 66.18 4.33 70.14
N PHE A 2 66.05 3.66 69.01
CA PHE A 2 64.74 3.47 68.29
C PHE A 2 64.21 2.08 68.58
N THR A 3 63.00 2.04 69.12
CA THR A 3 62.26 0.80 69.31
C THR A 3 61.21 0.68 68.21
N ARG A 4 61.27 -0.37 67.41
CA ARG A 4 60.30 -0.67 66.39
C ARG A 4 59.14 -1.49 66.96
N LEU A 5 57.93 -1.02 66.82
CA LEU A 5 56.71 -1.81 67.03
C LEU A 5 56.33 -2.50 65.71
N VAL A 6 56.11 -3.81 65.79
CA VAL A 6 55.57 -4.63 64.73
C VAL A 6 54.09 -4.77 65.00
N ALA A 7 53.22 -4.30 64.04
CA ALA A 7 51.82 -4.53 64.11
C ALA A 7 51.44 -5.72 63.21
N ALA A 8 50.85 -6.73 63.82
CA ALA A 8 50.23 -7.87 63.06
C ALA A 8 48.87 -7.51 62.52
N GLY A 9 48.74 -7.52 61.21
CA GLY A 9 47.42 -7.35 60.53
C GLY A 9 46.75 -8.70 60.35
N ALA A 10 45.53 -8.83 60.88
CA ALA A 10 44.63 -9.97 60.61
C ALA A 10 43.90 -9.72 59.32
N ALA A 11 44.05 -10.61 58.34
CA ALA A 11 43.31 -10.60 57.11
C ALA A 11 41.94 -11.32 57.29
N ALA A 12 40.83 -10.58 57.17
CA ALA A 12 39.51 -11.15 57.13
C ALA A 12 39.13 -11.53 55.67
N LEU A 13 38.98 -12.82 55.42
CA LEU A 13 38.39 -13.30 54.16
C LEU A 13 36.87 -13.00 54.14
N ALA A 14 36.41 -12.10 53.27
CA ALA A 14 35.03 -11.93 52.97
C ALA A 14 34.65 -12.92 51.86
N ALA A 15 33.79 -13.88 52.15
CA ALA A 15 33.16 -14.76 51.16
C ALA A 15 32.09 -14.00 50.42
N ALA A 16 32.34 -13.66 49.16
CA ALA A 16 31.30 -13.09 48.27
C ALA A 16 30.39 -14.23 47.78
N THR A 17 29.18 -14.25 48.26
CA THR A 17 28.11 -15.09 47.66
C THR A 17 27.62 -14.43 46.39
N LEU A 18 27.94 -15.03 45.22
CA LEU A 18 27.38 -14.64 43.95
C LEU A 18 25.88 -15.04 43.92
N ALA A 19 24.99 -14.08 44.10
CA ALA A 19 23.58 -14.26 43.82
C ALA A 19 23.39 -14.36 42.29
N MET A 20 23.08 -15.53 41.76
CA MET A 20 22.62 -15.70 40.41
C MET A 20 21.26 -15.02 40.28
N ALA A 21 21.19 -13.94 39.47
CA ALA A 21 19.93 -13.38 39.04
C ALA A 21 19.19 -14.40 38.16
N PRO A 22 17.84 -14.52 38.28
CA PRO A 22 17.10 -15.39 37.41
C PRO A 22 17.23 -14.87 35.98
N SER A 23 17.67 -15.74 35.07
CA SER A 23 17.59 -15.50 33.64
C SER A 23 16.13 -15.30 33.29
N SER A 24 15.73 -14.10 32.92
CA SER A 24 14.45 -13.86 32.25
C SER A 24 14.51 -14.58 30.92
N ASP A 25 13.90 -15.76 30.80
CA ASP A 25 13.52 -16.36 29.54
C ASP A 25 12.48 -15.43 28.90
N ALA A 26 12.97 -14.40 28.20
CA ALA A 26 12.18 -13.67 27.25
C ALA A 26 11.80 -14.70 26.19
N SER A 27 10.54 -15.13 26.18
CA SER A 27 9.94 -15.87 25.07
C SER A 27 10.37 -15.17 23.78
N PRO A 28 10.84 -15.91 22.75
CA PRO A 28 11.20 -15.28 21.49
C PRO A 28 9.95 -14.55 20.99
N ALA A 29 10.03 -13.22 20.93
CA ALA A 29 8.99 -12.40 20.33
C ALA A 29 8.70 -13.03 18.96
N THR A 30 7.48 -13.48 18.76
CA THR A 30 7.04 -14.06 17.50
C THR A 30 7.32 -12.98 16.45
N ARG A 31 8.33 -13.19 15.59
CA ARG A 31 8.66 -12.22 14.54
C ARG A 31 7.41 -12.04 13.72
N VAL A 32 6.85 -10.84 13.75
CA VAL A 32 5.74 -10.47 12.88
C VAL A 32 6.25 -10.67 11.46
N ARG A 33 5.56 -11.51 10.69
CA ARG A 33 5.95 -11.81 9.33
C ARG A 33 5.50 -10.66 8.44
N GLU A 34 6.44 -9.87 7.98
CA GLU A 34 6.18 -8.80 7.00
C GLU A 34 5.61 -9.40 5.70
N CYS A 35 4.71 -8.65 5.07
CA CYS A 35 4.13 -8.98 3.77
C CYS A 35 5.12 -8.63 2.65
N GLY A 36 5.31 -9.53 1.69
CA GLY A 36 6.20 -9.27 0.54
C GLY A 36 7.69 -9.55 0.75
N VAL A 37 8.09 -9.92 1.97
CA VAL A 37 9.53 -10.17 2.30
C VAL A 37 9.98 -11.58 1.93
N HIS A 38 9.08 -12.49 1.59
CA HIS A 38 9.43 -13.89 1.33
C HIS A 38 9.51 -14.23 -0.15
N ASN A 39 10.66 -14.80 -0.51
CA ASN A 39 11.00 -15.36 -1.82
C ASN A 39 10.08 -16.55 -2.19
N TYR A 40 8.88 -16.27 -2.66
CA TYR A 40 8.05 -17.27 -3.29
C TYR A 40 8.06 -17.05 -4.80
N SER A 41 8.95 -17.72 -5.49
CA SER A 41 9.26 -17.56 -6.91
C SER A 41 8.09 -17.70 -7.91
N ARG A 42 6.84 -17.77 -7.44
CA ARG A 42 5.62 -17.83 -8.27
C ARG A 42 4.36 -17.22 -7.64
N ASN A 43 4.43 -16.63 -6.45
CA ASN A 43 3.22 -16.14 -5.76
C ASN A 43 3.49 -14.84 -5.03
N LEU A 44 3.18 -13.74 -5.69
CA LEU A 44 3.27 -12.41 -5.10
C LEU A 44 2.42 -12.33 -3.82
N GLU A 45 2.97 -11.70 -2.79
CA GLU A 45 2.22 -11.28 -1.62
C GLU A 45 1.72 -9.85 -1.83
N VAL A 46 0.52 -9.59 -1.40
CA VAL A 46 -0.19 -8.32 -1.56
C VAL A 46 -0.64 -7.85 -0.19
N VAL A 47 -0.44 -6.57 0.10
CA VAL A 47 -1.06 -5.91 1.24
C VAL A 47 -2.45 -5.44 0.84
N GLY A 48 -3.45 -5.77 1.63
CA GLY A 48 -4.83 -5.31 1.46
C GLY A 48 -5.24 -4.41 2.62
N LEU A 49 -5.96 -3.34 2.30
CA LEU A 49 -6.71 -2.54 3.27
C LEU A 49 -8.17 -3.00 3.25
N THR A 50 -8.72 -3.36 4.38
CA THR A 50 -10.12 -3.77 4.50
C THR A 50 -11.03 -2.57 4.81
N SER A 51 -12.32 -2.69 4.53
CA SER A 51 -13.31 -1.64 4.78
C SER A 51 -13.46 -1.29 6.28
N ASP A 52 -13.12 -2.21 7.17
CA ASP A 52 -13.04 -1.99 8.62
C ASP A 52 -11.63 -1.54 9.07
N GLN A 53 -10.81 -1.06 8.12
CA GLN A 53 -9.51 -0.44 8.37
C GLN A 53 -8.47 -1.36 9.01
N ARG A 54 -8.43 -2.63 8.62
CA ARG A 54 -7.31 -3.54 8.94
C ARG A 54 -6.38 -3.67 7.74
N LEU A 55 -5.09 -3.83 8.00
CA LEU A 55 -4.19 -4.37 6.99
C LEU A 55 -4.21 -5.90 7.03
N VAL A 56 -4.28 -6.50 5.86
CA VAL A 56 -4.17 -7.94 5.66
C VAL A 56 -3.06 -8.25 4.66
N CYS A 57 -2.47 -9.44 4.77
CA CYS A 57 -1.50 -9.94 3.79
C CYS A 57 -2.01 -11.23 3.17
N PHE A 58 -1.99 -11.30 1.85
CA PHE A 58 -2.41 -12.49 1.13
C PHE A 58 -1.54 -12.77 -0.09
N ARG A 59 -1.59 -14.00 -0.57
CA ARG A 59 -0.97 -14.36 -1.85
C ARG A 59 -1.94 -14.11 -3.00
N ALA A 60 -1.46 -13.51 -4.08
CA ALA A 60 -2.26 -13.19 -5.25
C ALA A 60 -3.06 -14.39 -5.80
N ASN A 61 -2.53 -15.62 -5.69
CA ASN A 61 -3.21 -16.84 -6.14
C ASN A 61 -4.06 -17.53 -5.06
N LYS A 62 -4.11 -17.00 -3.82
CA LYS A 62 -4.87 -17.58 -2.68
C LYS A 62 -5.41 -16.49 -1.77
N PRO A 63 -6.26 -15.55 -2.28
CA PRO A 63 -6.77 -14.43 -1.49
C PRO A 63 -7.62 -14.89 -0.29
N GLY A 64 -8.31 -16.03 -0.39
CA GLY A 64 -9.08 -16.60 0.72
C GLY A 64 -8.25 -17.00 1.95
N ASN A 65 -6.92 -17.03 1.83
CA ASN A 65 -6.00 -17.28 2.94
C ASN A 65 -5.35 -15.98 3.44
N ALA A 66 -6.04 -14.84 3.30
CA ALA A 66 -5.58 -13.58 3.84
C ALA A 66 -5.43 -13.68 5.37
N ARG A 67 -4.28 -13.24 5.88
CA ARG A 67 -4.01 -13.13 7.31
C ARG A 67 -4.07 -11.68 7.74
N ASP A 68 -4.65 -11.43 8.88
CA ASP A 68 -4.62 -10.12 9.49
C ASP A 68 -3.19 -9.72 9.87
N ILE A 69 -2.85 -8.48 9.63
CA ILE A 69 -1.65 -7.84 10.17
C ILE A 69 -2.05 -7.14 11.47
N ALA A 70 -2.80 -6.05 11.37
CA ALA A 70 -3.34 -5.31 12.50
C ALA A 70 -4.41 -4.30 12.03
N GLN A 71 -5.11 -3.70 13.00
CA GLN A 71 -5.95 -2.53 12.81
C GLN A 71 -5.07 -1.31 12.53
N VAL A 72 -5.43 -0.52 11.52
CA VAL A 72 -4.76 0.77 11.25
C VAL A 72 -4.91 1.68 12.46
N SER A 73 -3.81 2.28 12.87
CA SER A 73 -3.74 3.19 14.01
C SER A 73 -2.84 4.38 13.69
N GLY A 74 -2.90 5.45 14.50
CA GLY A 74 -2.03 6.62 14.35
C GLY A 74 -2.53 7.66 13.35
N LEU A 75 -3.77 7.54 12.85
CA LEU A 75 -4.36 8.58 12.00
C LEU A 75 -4.59 9.89 12.80
N VAL A 76 -4.35 11.03 12.15
CA VAL A 76 -4.47 12.37 12.74
C VAL A 76 -5.49 13.17 11.94
N GLN A 77 -6.62 13.53 12.52
CA GLN A 77 -7.79 14.18 11.91
C GLN A 77 -8.55 13.30 10.90
N ASP A 78 -7.89 12.33 10.26
CA ASP A 78 -8.54 11.37 9.39
C ASP A 78 -9.21 10.28 10.21
N THR A 79 -10.35 9.77 9.74
CA THR A 79 -11.09 8.69 10.41
C THR A 79 -10.83 7.33 9.76
N LYS A 80 -10.41 7.33 8.50
CA LYS A 80 -10.10 6.14 7.72
C LYS A 80 -9.07 6.44 6.64
N LEU A 81 -8.39 5.41 6.17
CA LEU A 81 -7.66 5.44 4.92
C LEU A 81 -8.63 5.17 3.75
N VAL A 82 -8.44 5.88 2.64
CA VAL A 82 -9.22 5.73 1.40
C VAL A 82 -8.42 5.09 0.27
N GLY A 83 -7.13 4.86 0.46
CA GLY A 83 -6.25 4.16 -0.48
C GLY A 83 -4.87 3.95 0.11
N ILE A 84 -4.17 2.95 -0.39
CA ILE A 84 -2.79 2.63 -0.04
C ILE A 84 -1.99 2.31 -1.29
N ASP A 85 -0.69 2.65 -1.29
CA ASP A 85 0.23 2.22 -2.33
C ASP A 85 1.69 2.25 -1.83
N TYR A 86 2.55 1.43 -2.45
CA TYR A 86 4.00 1.48 -2.23
C TYR A 86 4.65 2.55 -3.10
N ARG A 87 5.35 3.50 -2.48
CA ARG A 87 6.11 4.52 -3.20
C ARG A 87 7.34 3.89 -3.87
N PRO A 88 7.44 3.88 -5.21
CA PRO A 88 8.55 3.24 -5.92
C PRO A 88 9.92 3.77 -5.52
N ALA A 89 10.03 5.08 -5.27
CA ALA A 89 11.29 5.74 -4.94
C ALA A 89 11.92 5.30 -3.61
N THR A 90 11.11 4.85 -2.63
CA THR A 90 11.60 4.50 -1.28
C THR A 90 11.24 3.07 -0.86
N GLY A 91 10.21 2.48 -1.45
CA GLY A 91 9.66 1.19 -1.05
C GLY A 91 8.79 1.24 0.22
N ASP A 92 8.48 2.44 0.73
CA ASP A 92 7.60 2.61 1.88
C ASP A 92 6.13 2.47 1.46
N LEU A 93 5.32 1.87 2.33
CA LEU A 93 3.86 1.84 2.18
C LEU A 93 3.27 3.19 2.61
N TYR A 94 2.53 3.81 1.71
CA TYR A 94 1.80 5.04 1.99
C TYR A 94 0.30 4.78 2.06
N GLY A 95 -0.40 5.65 2.79
CA GLY A 95 -1.86 5.70 2.84
C GLY A 95 -2.37 7.12 2.71
N LEU A 96 -3.53 7.26 2.05
CA LEU A 96 -4.27 8.51 1.95
C LEU A 96 -5.47 8.46 2.90
N GLY A 97 -5.58 9.43 3.80
CA GLY A 97 -6.71 9.57 4.71
C GLY A 97 -7.88 10.33 4.09
N ASP A 98 -9.08 10.14 4.65
CA ASP A 98 -10.34 10.76 4.17
C ASP A 98 -10.39 12.29 4.34
N GLN A 99 -9.49 12.89 5.13
CA GLN A 99 -9.28 14.33 5.24
C GLN A 99 -7.95 14.76 4.60
N ALA A 100 -7.53 14.02 3.57
CA ALA A 100 -6.32 14.26 2.78
C ALA A 100 -4.99 14.17 3.56
N GLY A 101 -4.95 13.50 4.70
CA GLY A 101 -3.72 13.14 5.39
C GLY A 101 -2.93 12.12 4.58
N ILE A 102 -1.63 12.29 4.48
CA ILE A 102 -0.70 11.40 3.79
C ILE A 102 0.15 10.73 4.86
N TYR A 103 0.11 9.41 4.91
CA TYR A 103 0.73 8.63 5.98
C TYR A 103 1.78 7.68 5.41
N ILE A 104 2.88 7.51 6.15
CA ILE A 104 3.75 6.34 6.00
C ILE A 104 3.23 5.29 6.97
N ILE A 105 3.05 4.07 6.49
CA ILE A 105 2.46 2.96 7.25
C ILE A 105 3.50 1.87 7.43
N ASP A 106 3.71 1.44 8.66
CA ASP A 106 4.49 0.23 8.95
C ASP A 106 3.68 -1.02 8.52
N PRO A 107 4.10 -1.75 7.49
CA PRO A 107 3.34 -2.89 6.98
C PRO A 107 3.35 -4.11 7.92
N ALA A 108 4.15 -4.09 8.99
CA ALA A 108 4.18 -5.15 10.00
C ALA A 108 3.20 -4.92 11.15
N THR A 109 2.89 -3.64 11.45
CA THR A 109 2.09 -3.25 12.63
C THR A 109 0.83 -2.47 12.27
N ALA A 110 0.65 -2.06 11.00
CA ALA A 110 -0.39 -1.15 10.52
C ALA A 110 -0.40 0.22 11.26
N THR A 111 0.75 0.61 11.82
CA THR A 111 0.90 1.92 12.46
C THR A 111 1.17 2.98 11.40
N ALA A 112 0.29 3.97 11.29
CA ALA A 112 0.40 5.10 10.38
C ALA A 112 1.07 6.30 11.10
N SER A 113 1.97 6.96 10.38
CA SER A 113 2.63 8.19 10.82
C SER A 113 2.36 9.27 9.78
N LEU A 114 1.79 10.41 10.19
CA LEU A 114 1.50 11.52 9.31
C LEU A 114 2.79 12.09 8.72
N ALA A 115 2.94 12.01 7.39
CA ALA A 115 4.06 12.59 6.65
C ALA A 115 3.72 14.02 6.22
N ALA A 116 2.54 14.24 5.65
CA ALA A 116 2.06 15.53 5.18
C ALA A 116 0.53 15.53 5.12
N ARG A 117 -0.06 16.66 4.76
CA ARG A 117 -1.49 16.77 4.42
C ARG A 117 -1.60 17.53 3.10
N ALA A 118 -2.36 16.98 2.16
CA ALA A 118 -2.63 17.68 0.91
C ALA A 118 -3.33 19.01 1.18
N ASN A 119 -2.92 20.06 0.46
CA ASN A 119 -3.48 21.39 0.60
C ASN A 119 -4.76 21.62 -0.24
N VAL A 120 -5.28 20.54 -0.84
CA VAL A 120 -6.55 20.51 -1.58
C VAL A 120 -7.43 19.43 -0.97
N ALA A 121 -8.67 19.76 -0.67
CA ALA A 121 -9.64 18.81 -0.12
C ALA A 121 -9.99 17.73 -1.15
N LEU A 122 -10.18 16.51 -0.66
CA LEU A 122 -10.70 15.42 -1.46
C LEU A 122 -12.18 15.66 -1.78
N GLN A 123 -12.57 15.32 -3.02
CA GLN A 123 -13.95 15.39 -3.52
C GLN A 123 -14.36 14.01 -3.99
N GLY A 124 -15.45 13.49 -3.46
CA GLY A 124 -15.93 12.14 -3.74
C GLY A 124 -15.99 11.27 -2.48
N THR A 125 -16.33 10.02 -2.68
CA THR A 125 -16.45 9.02 -1.63
C THR A 125 -15.51 7.84 -1.86
N GLU A 126 -15.17 7.55 -3.10
CA GLU A 126 -14.28 6.47 -3.51
C GLU A 126 -13.13 7.03 -4.35
N PHE A 127 -11.94 6.49 -4.14
CA PHE A 127 -10.70 7.04 -4.68
C PHE A 127 -9.79 5.96 -5.25
N GLY A 128 -9.20 6.26 -6.43
CA GLY A 128 -8.03 5.56 -6.94
C GLY A 128 -6.76 6.29 -6.49
N VAL A 129 -5.84 5.56 -5.89
CA VAL A 129 -4.61 6.11 -5.30
C VAL A 129 -3.42 5.29 -5.76
N ASP A 130 -2.42 5.93 -6.41
CA ASP A 130 -1.24 5.24 -6.91
C ASP A 130 -0.07 6.22 -7.12
N PHE A 131 1.15 5.77 -6.95
CA PHE A 131 2.34 6.58 -7.22
C PHE A 131 2.74 6.57 -8.69
N ASN A 132 2.89 7.76 -9.27
CA ASN A 132 3.59 7.89 -10.55
C ASN A 132 5.09 7.65 -10.33
N PRO A 133 5.67 6.55 -10.83
CA PRO A 133 7.05 6.16 -10.55
C PRO A 133 8.08 7.11 -11.18
N ALA A 134 7.76 7.70 -12.34
CA ALA A 134 8.66 8.59 -13.04
C ALA A 134 8.68 10.02 -12.46
N ALA A 135 7.54 10.50 -11.96
CA ALA A 135 7.40 11.85 -11.42
C ALA A 135 7.51 11.91 -9.89
N ASP A 136 7.46 10.76 -9.22
CA ASP A 136 7.43 10.63 -7.76
C ASP A 136 6.33 11.50 -7.13
N ARG A 137 5.10 11.31 -7.59
CA ARG A 137 3.90 12.01 -7.12
C ARG A 137 2.77 11.01 -6.88
N LEU A 138 2.07 11.20 -5.78
CA LEU A 138 0.84 10.46 -5.51
C LEU A 138 -0.27 10.98 -6.42
N ARG A 139 -0.78 10.13 -7.29
CA ARG A 139 -1.99 10.37 -8.07
C ARG A 139 -3.20 10.03 -7.21
N VAL A 140 -4.20 10.90 -7.22
CA VAL A 140 -5.50 10.63 -6.63
C VAL A 140 -6.57 10.99 -7.65
N VAL A 141 -7.40 10.01 -7.97
CA VAL A 141 -8.61 10.20 -8.78
C VAL A 141 -9.84 9.85 -7.93
N SER A 142 -11.02 10.31 -8.31
CA SER A 142 -12.23 10.02 -7.53
C SER A 142 -13.45 9.73 -8.41
N ASP A 143 -14.45 9.15 -7.78
CA ASP A 143 -15.79 8.88 -8.34
C ASP A 143 -16.52 10.15 -8.83
N THR A 144 -16.09 11.35 -8.42
CA THR A 144 -16.61 12.64 -8.91
C THR A 144 -15.79 13.24 -10.03
N GLY A 145 -14.73 12.54 -10.49
CA GLY A 145 -13.85 12.99 -11.57
C GLY A 145 -12.74 13.92 -11.11
N GLN A 146 -12.50 14.08 -9.80
CA GLN A 146 -11.33 14.81 -9.30
C GLN A 146 -10.05 14.12 -9.75
N ASN A 147 -9.00 14.91 -10.09
CA ASN A 147 -7.72 14.42 -10.59
C ASN A 147 -6.61 15.25 -9.95
N LEU A 148 -5.86 14.65 -9.03
CA LEU A 148 -4.84 15.32 -8.23
C LEU A 148 -3.47 14.67 -8.39
N ARG A 149 -2.41 15.49 -8.28
CA ARG A 149 -1.03 15.05 -8.08
C ARG A 149 -0.47 15.69 -6.82
N ILE A 150 -0.01 14.87 -5.89
CA ILE A 150 0.40 15.31 -4.56
C ILE A 150 1.89 15.03 -4.36
N ASN A 151 2.63 16.02 -3.88
CA ASN A 151 3.96 15.83 -3.34
C ASN A 151 3.85 15.33 -1.90
N VAL A 152 4.22 14.09 -1.65
CA VAL A 152 4.05 13.48 -0.32
C VAL A 152 5.01 13.99 0.74
N ALA A 153 6.04 14.75 0.35
CA ALA A 153 7.00 15.33 1.28
C ALA A 153 6.46 16.57 2.01
N ASP A 154 5.56 17.34 1.36
CA ASP A 154 5.05 18.62 1.88
C ASP A 154 3.55 18.84 1.70
N GLY A 155 2.85 17.91 1.04
CA GLY A 155 1.41 18.00 0.76
C GLY A 155 1.04 18.96 -0.38
N THR A 156 2.01 19.56 -1.07
CA THR A 156 1.72 20.44 -2.22
C THR A 156 0.97 19.64 -3.29
N THR A 157 -0.22 20.12 -3.63
CA THR A 157 -1.15 19.44 -4.54
C THR A 157 -1.38 20.25 -5.80
N THR A 158 -1.24 19.62 -6.94
CA THR A 158 -1.67 20.15 -8.23
C THR A 158 -3.04 19.58 -8.56
N VAL A 159 -4.01 20.45 -8.83
CA VAL A 159 -5.31 20.05 -9.38
C VAL A 159 -5.16 19.98 -10.90
N ASP A 160 -5.22 18.78 -11.43
CA ASP A 160 -5.21 18.52 -12.86
C ASP A 160 -6.62 18.65 -13.45
N THR A 161 -6.73 18.59 -14.78
CA THR A 161 -8.03 18.62 -15.44
C THR A 161 -8.90 17.43 -14.99
N ALA A 162 -10.15 17.71 -14.68
CA ALA A 162 -11.10 16.68 -14.25
C ALA A 162 -11.22 15.55 -15.29
N LEU A 163 -11.52 14.35 -14.79
CA LEU A 163 -11.63 13.16 -15.63
C LEU A 163 -12.78 13.26 -16.61
N THR A 164 -12.50 12.91 -17.87
CA THR A 164 -13.48 12.90 -18.95
C THR A 164 -13.41 11.65 -19.80
N ASN A 165 -14.56 11.17 -20.23
CA ASN A 165 -14.69 10.10 -21.21
C ASN A 165 -15.25 10.72 -22.50
N GLY A 166 -14.36 11.09 -23.41
CA GLY A 166 -14.70 11.96 -24.54
C GLY A 166 -15.11 13.36 -24.04
N ALA A 167 -16.32 13.80 -24.41
CA ALA A 167 -16.87 15.09 -23.98
C ALA A 167 -17.63 15.03 -22.65
N ALA A 168 -17.89 13.85 -22.10
CA ALA A 168 -18.64 13.65 -20.86
C ALA A 168 -17.71 13.59 -19.66
N ALA A 169 -18.18 14.09 -18.50
CA ALA A 169 -17.49 13.86 -17.24
C ALA A 169 -17.42 12.35 -16.95
N ALA A 170 -16.25 11.87 -16.54
CA ALA A 170 -16.10 10.48 -16.11
C ALA A 170 -16.36 10.41 -14.60
N LEU A 171 -17.55 9.93 -14.27
CA LEU A 171 -17.99 9.73 -12.88
C LEU A 171 -17.98 8.23 -12.58
N GLY A 172 -17.32 7.85 -11.48
CA GLY A 172 -17.22 6.44 -11.09
C GLY A 172 -15.83 5.81 -11.31
N VAL A 173 -14.81 6.62 -11.58
CA VAL A 173 -13.41 6.18 -11.55
C VAL A 173 -12.97 6.06 -10.09
N THR A 174 -12.72 4.82 -9.66
CA THR A 174 -12.45 4.49 -8.25
C THR A 174 -11.19 3.68 -8.06
N GLY A 175 -10.44 3.37 -9.13
CA GLY A 175 -9.12 2.74 -9.08
C GLY A 175 -8.17 3.42 -10.03
N ALA A 176 -6.89 3.48 -9.66
CA ALA A 176 -5.79 3.99 -10.47
C ALA A 176 -4.57 3.10 -10.30
N MET A 177 -3.77 2.93 -11.36
CA MET A 177 -2.55 2.13 -11.31
C MET A 177 -1.56 2.52 -12.42
N TYR A 178 -0.31 2.75 -12.03
CA TYR A 178 0.79 3.05 -12.97
C TYR A 178 1.60 1.82 -13.32
N THR A 179 2.07 1.77 -14.56
CA THR A 179 3.05 0.77 -15.00
C THR A 179 4.48 1.22 -14.67
N ASN A 180 5.43 0.28 -14.73
CA ASN A 180 6.88 0.54 -14.72
C ASN A 180 7.38 1.18 -13.42
N ASN A 181 7.08 0.55 -12.28
CA ASN A 181 7.45 1.00 -10.93
C ASN A 181 8.97 0.86 -10.64
N ASP A 182 9.84 1.10 -11.62
CA ASP A 182 11.29 1.04 -11.46
C ASP A 182 11.93 2.35 -10.94
N ALA A 183 11.12 3.38 -10.71
CA ALA A 183 11.55 4.70 -10.23
C ALA A 183 12.60 5.40 -11.13
N ASP A 184 12.82 4.94 -12.36
CA ASP A 184 13.66 5.64 -13.34
C ASP A 184 12.82 6.70 -14.06
N PRO A 185 13.15 8.00 -13.92
CA PRO A 185 12.40 9.07 -14.59
C PRO A 185 12.48 9.01 -16.13
N ASN A 186 13.42 8.24 -16.68
CA ASN A 186 13.54 8.01 -18.12
C ASN A 186 12.68 6.85 -18.63
N THR A 187 12.19 6.00 -17.75
CA THR A 187 11.24 4.96 -18.10
C THR A 187 9.85 5.57 -18.24
N GLY A 188 9.23 5.44 -19.39
CA GLY A 188 7.86 5.89 -19.60
C GLY A 188 6.89 5.05 -18.77
N THR A 189 5.89 5.71 -18.16
CA THR A 189 4.82 5.04 -17.43
C THR A 189 3.46 5.34 -18.05
N THR A 190 2.52 4.42 -17.91
CA THR A 190 1.13 4.57 -18.36
C THR A 190 0.21 4.46 -17.15
N LEU A 191 -0.72 5.40 -17.02
CA LEU A 191 -1.78 5.37 -16.02
C LEU A 191 -3.00 4.64 -16.58
N PHE A 192 -3.45 3.64 -15.83
CA PHE A 192 -4.72 2.94 -16.06
C PHE A 192 -5.67 3.22 -14.90
N ASP A 193 -6.94 3.44 -15.25
CA ASP A 193 -8.01 3.67 -14.29
C ASP A 193 -9.04 2.56 -14.37
N VAL A 194 -9.68 2.28 -13.23
CA VAL A 194 -10.86 1.41 -13.15
C VAL A 194 -12.09 2.28 -12.96
N ASP A 195 -12.99 2.22 -13.94
CA ASP A 195 -14.30 2.84 -13.89
C ASP A 195 -15.33 1.80 -13.42
N SER A 196 -15.76 1.93 -12.18
CA SER A 196 -16.70 1.00 -11.54
C SER A 196 -18.15 1.21 -11.98
N THR A 197 -18.46 2.38 -12.56
CA THR A 197 -19.80 2.64 -13.13
C THR A 197 -19.97 2.00 -14.50
N LEU A 198 -18.89 1.97 -15.27
CA LEU A 198 -18.87 1.37 -16.60
C LEU A 198 -18.27 -0.04 -16.62
N ASP A 199 -17.79 -0.57 -15.49
CA ASP A 199 -17.11 -1.86 -15.38
C ASP A 199 -16.01 -2.03 -16.43
N GLN A 200 -15.07 -1.08 -16.48
CA GLN A 200 -14.04 -1.06 -17.52
C GLN A 200 -12.69 -0.56 -17.03
N ILE A 201 -11.66 -0.91 -17.79
CA ILE A 201 -10.33 -0.31 -17.69
C ILE A 201 -10.20 0.78 -18.76
N SER A 202 -9.60 1.90 -18.37
CA SER A 202 -9.27 3.00 -19.28
C SER A 202 -7.81 3.40 -19.13
N ILE A 203 -7.18 3.84 -20.22
CA ILE A 203 -5.93 4.59 -20.16
C ILE A 203 -6.26 6.05 -19.91
N GLN A 204 -5.64 6.68 -18.91
CA GLN A 204 -5.69 8.13 -18.73
C GLN A 204 -4.49 8.77 -19.44
N SER A 205 -4.74 9.36 -20.60
CA SER A 205 -3.68 9.92 -21.45
C SER A 205 -4.12 11.17 -22.22
N PRO A 206 -3.40 12.30 -22.10
CA PRO A 206 -2.35 12.56 -21.10
C PRO A 206 -2.93 12.54 -19.67
N PRO A 207 -2.21 12.00 -18.65
CA PRO A 207 -2.75 11.86 -17.30
C PRO A 207 -3.24 13.19 -16.68
N ASN A 208 -2.50 14.29 -16.94
CA ASN A 208 -2.81 15.60 -16.39
C ASN A 208 -3.99 16.30 -17.09
N ASN A 209 -4.38 15.81 -18.27
CA ASN A 209 -5.55 16.31 -18.99
C ASN A 209 -6.84 15.56 -18.62
N GLY A 210 -6.75 14.51 -17.81
CA GLY A 210 -7.89 13.74 -17.35
C GLY A 210 -8.66 12.99 -18.44
N THR A 211 -8.05 12.82 -19.62
CA THR A 211 -8.72 12.16 -20.76
C THR A 211 -8.63 10.64 -20.63
N LEU A 212 -9.78 9.99 -20.58
CA LEU A 212 -9.88 8.53 -20.51
C LEU A 212 -10.19 7.93 -21.87
N VAL A 213 -9.50 6.83 -22.18
CA VAL A 213 -9.73 6.00 -23.36
C VAL A 213 -9.88 4.55 -22.89
N ALA A 214 -11.09 4.01 -23.02
CA ALA A 214 -11.36 2.63 -22.60
C ALA A 214 -10.50 1.62 -23.36
N THR A 215 -9.86 0.70 -22.65
CA THR A 215 -9.19 -0.47 -23.24
C THR A 215 -10.16 -1.64 -23.37
N GLY A 216 -11.08 -1.79 -22.42
CA GLY A 216 -12.13 -2.80 -22.48
C GLY A 216 -12.87 -3.01 -21.17
N LYS A 217 -13.84 -3.93 -21.22
CA LYS A 217 -14.70 -4.24 -20.08
C LYS A 217 -14.05 -5.27 -19.15
N LEU A 218 -14.30 -5.11 -17.83
CA LEU A 218 -13.86 -6.07 -16.81
C LEU A 218 -14.48 -7.47 -17.04
N GLY A 219 -15.69 -7.51 -17.62
CA GLY A 219 -16.44 -8.75 -17.79
C GLY A 219 -17.10 -9.26 -16.51
N VAL A 220 -17.07 -8.44 -15.46
CA VAL A 220 -17.76 -8.63 -14.18
C VAL A 220 -18.29 -7.27 -13.73
N ASP A 221 -19.45 -7.28 -13.08
CA ASP A 221 -20.02 -6.08 -12.45
C ASP A 221 -19.32 -5.85 -11.10
N THR A 222 -18.99 -4.60 -10.78
CA THR A 222 -18.38 -4.26 -9.50
C THR A 222 -19.14 -3.13 -8.80
N THR A 223 -19.06 -3.10 -7.47
CA THR A 223 -19.44 -1.92 -6.68
C THR A 223 -18.32 -0.89 -6.71
N PRO A 224 -18.53 0.36 -6.26
CA PRO A 224 -17.48 1.37 -6.19
C PRO A 224 -16.28 1.01 -5.32
N ASP A 225 -16.40 0.03 -4.41
CA ASP A 225 -15.26 -0.51 -3.65
C ASP A 225 -14.31 -1.29 -4.58
N VAL A 226 -13.41 -0.57 -5.20
CA VAL A 226 -12.38 -1.09 -6.09
C VAL A 226 -11.01 -0.77 -5.52
N ALA A 227 -10.15 -1.76 -5.55
CA ALA A 227 -8.72 -1.57 -5.30
C ALA A 227 -7.94 -2.12 -6.48
N ALA A 228 -6.95 -1.39 -6.98
CA ALA A 228 -6.16 -1.82 -8.13
C ALA A 228 -4.69 -1.44 -7.94
N ASP A 229 -3.77 -2.27 -8.44
CA ASP A 229 -2.34 -2.00 -8.42
C ASP A 229 -1.60 -2.86 -9.46
N ILE A 230 -0.42 -2.41 -9.88
CA ILE A 230 0.45 -3.09 -10.84
C ILE A 230 1.77 -3.47 -10.18
N TYR A 231 2.04 -4.78 -10.14
CA TYR A 231 3.37 -5.29 -9.83
C TYR A 231 4.28 -5.15 -11.06
N SER A 232 5.36 -4.41 -10.93
CA SER A 232 6.41 -4.31 -11.94
C SER A 232 7.59 -5.20 -11.57
N ARG A 233 7.89 -6.20 -12.40
CA ARG A 233 9.09 -7.01 -12.22
C ARG A 233 10.30 -6.26 -12.75
N ILE A 234 11.19 -5.87 -11.83
CA ILE A 234 12.40 -5.11 -12.15
C ILE A 234 13.58 -6.06 -12.29
N LYS A 235 14.38 -5.88 -13.35
CA LYS A 235 15.64 -6.56 -13.56
C LYS A 235 16.68 -5.54 -14.01
N ASP A 236 17.83 -5.53 -13.34
CA ASP A 236 18.95 -4.61 -13.64
C ASP A 236 18.50 -3.13 -13.64
N GLY A 237 17.59 -2.75 -12.72
CA GLY A 237 17.06 -1.40 -12.57
C GLY A 237 15.95 -1.02 -13.54
N THR A 238 15.53 -1.92 -14.43
CA THR A 238 14.51 -1.62 -15.45
C THR A 238 13.34 -2.60 -15.36
N THR A 239 12.12 -2.11 -15.52
CA THR A 239 10.92 -2.95 -15.60
C THR A 239 10.95 -3.84 -16.84
N VAL A 240 10.78 -5.14 -16.62
CA VAL A 240 10.75 -6.13 -17.71
C VAL A 240 9.35 -6.75 -17.92
N SER A 241 8.45 -6.59 -16.96
CA SER A 241 7.03 -6.97 -17.13
C SER A 241 6.17 -6.30 -16.07
N ASN A 242 4.92 -6.05 -16.40
CA ASN A 242 3.88 -5.56 -15.51
C ASN A 242 2.79 -6.64 -15.35
N THR A 243 2.26 -6.78 -14.14
CA THR A 243 1.13 -7.67 -13.83
C THR A 243 0.13 -6.87 -13.01
N ALA A 244 -1.04 -6.63 -13.59
CA ALA A 244 -2.09 -5.86 -12.92
C ALA A 244 -3.02 -6.75 -12.13
N PHE A 245 -3.46 -6.23 -10.99
CA PHE A 245 -4.39 -6.87 -10.08
C PHE A 245 -5.51 -5.89 -9.69
N ALA A 246 -6.67 -6.47 -9.37
CA ALA A 246 -7.77 -5.72 -8.77
C ALA A 246 -8.46 -6.56 -7.70
N ALA A 247 -8.87 -5.92 -6.60
CA ALA A 247 -9.91 -6.43 -5.74
C ALA A 247 -11.21 -5.74 -6.18
N LEU A 248 -12.17 -6.53 -6.64
CA LEU A 248 -13.47 -6.08 -7.11
C LEU A 248 -14.53 -6.65 -6.19
N SER A 249 -15.50 -5.84 -5.82
CA SER A 249 -16.52 -6.21 -4.87
C SER A 249 -17.91 -6.25 -5.52
N SER A 250 -18.69 -7.25 -5.14
CA SER A 250 -20.14 -7.25 -5.28
C SER A 250 -20.79 -6.90 -3.93
N PRO A 251 -22.10 -6.73 -3.83
CA PRO A 251 -22.76 -6.47 -2.54
C PRO A 251 -22.49 -7.54 -1.47
N SER A 252 -22.20 -8.77 -1.89
CA SER A 252 -22.05 -9.91 -0.96
C SER A 252 -20.62 -10.38 -0.76
N ILE A 253 -19.70 -10.12 -1.69
CA ILE A 253 -18.35 -10.67 -1.64
C ILE A 253 -17.35 -9.76 -2.33
N SER A 254 -16.14 -9.72 -1.78
CA SER A 254 -14.96 -9.14 -2.40
C SER A 254 -14.10 -10.26 -2.97
N SER A 255 -13.61 -10.10 -4.19
CA SER A 255 -12.83 -11.10 -4.92
C SER A 255 -11.58 -10.49 -5.53
N PHE A 256 -10.55 -11.28 -5.71
CA PHE A 256 -9.28 -10.84 -6.30
C PHE A 256 -9.12 -11.35 -7.73
N TYR A 257 -8.62 -10.49 -8.60
CA TYR A 257 -8.51 -10.72 -10.03
C TYR A 257 -7.12 -10.35 -10.55
N GLY A 258 -6.64 -11.09 -11.54
CA GLY A 258 -5.66 -10.59 -12.48
C GLY A 258 -6.37 -9.80 -13.58
N VAL A 259 -5.81 -8.68 -14.00
CA VAL A 259 -6.40 -7.78 -15.02
C VAL A 259 -5.52 -7.73 -16.25
N ASP A 260 -6.10 -7.95 -17.41
CA ASP A 260 -5.45 -7.67 -18.69
C ASP A 260 -5.69 -6.20 -19.05
N LEU A 261 -4.64 -5.40 -18.97
CA LEU A 261 -4.71 -3.95 -19.16
C LEU A 261 -5.15 -3.53 -20.57
N LEU A 262 -4.84 -4.35 -21.59
CA LEU A 262 -5.11 -4.02 -22.99
C LEU A 262 -6.52 -4.40 -23.43
N THR A 263 -7.15 -5.34 -22.75
CA THR A 263 -8.51 -5.80 -23.06
C THR A 263 -9.51 -5.45 -21.96
N GLY A 264 -9.03 -4.94 -20.82
CA GLY A 264 -9.80 -4.67 -19.62
C GLY A 264 -10.21 -5.91 -18.83
N ARG A 265 -10.04 -7.12 -19.38
CA ARG A 265 -10.60 -8.34 -18.84
C ARG A 265 -10.06 -8.69 -17.46
N ALA A 266 -10.95 -8.85 -16.51
CA ALA A 266 -10.65 -9.37 -15.17
C ALA A 266 -10.82 -10.90 -15.15
N THR A 267 -9.80 -11.59 -14.64
CA THR A 267 -9.80 -13.05 -14.44
C THR A 267 -9.71 -13.36 -12.96
N LYS A 268 -10.76 -13.94 -12.39
CA LYS A 268 -10.85 -14.22 -10.96
C LYS A 268 -9.80 -15.21 -10.51
N THR A 269 -9.06 -14.89 -9.47
CA THR A 269 -8.09 -15.76 -8.80
C THR A 269 -8.67 -16.41 -7.55
N GLY A 270 -9.63 -15.76 -6.89
CA GLY A 270 -10.35 -16.30 -5.74
C GLY A 270 -11.15 -15.26 -4.98
N ASP A 271 -11.88 -15.73 -3.98
CA ASP A 271 -12.67 -14.90 -3.09
C ASP A 271 -11.91 -14.62 -1.79
N PHE A 272 -12.10 -13.42 -1.23
CA PHE A 272 -11.70 -13.16 0.14
C PHE A 272 -12.69 -13.80 1.11
N GLN A 273 -12.26 -14.02 2.35
CA GLN A 273 -13.19 -14.39 3.42
C GLN A 273 -14.19 -13.25 3.64
N ALA A 274 -15.42 -13.59 4.04
CA ALA A 274 -16.50 -12.62 4.20
C ALA A 274 -16.17 -11.46 5.16
N ALA A 275 -15.27 -11.69 6.13
CA ALA A 275 -14.77 -10.65 7.04
C ALA A 275 -13.77 -9.67 6.36
N ASN A 276 -13.27 -9.98 5.18
CA ASN A 276 -12.22 -9.21 4.50
C ASN A 276 -12.78 -8.57 3.22
N ARG A 277 -13.59 -7.51 3.36
CA ARG A 277 -13.93 -6.65 2.23
C ARG A 277 -12.74 -5.75 1.95
N VAL A 278 -11.97 -6.07 0.91
CA VAL A 278 -10.75 -5.34 0.54
C VAL A 278 -11.13 -4.13 -0.31
N VAL A 279 -10.70 -2.95 0.13
CA VAL A 279 -10.98 -1.63 -0.48
C VAL A 279 -9.72 -0.88 -0.89
N GLY A 280 -8.54 -1.41 -0.59
CA GLY A 280 -7.24 -0.92 -1.05
C GLY A 280 -6.29 -2.10 -1.22
N ILE A 281 -5.43 -2.09 -2.22
CA ILE A 281 -4.33 -3.04 -2.37
C ILE A 281 -3.04 -2.31 -2.68
N ALA A 282 -1.91 -2.87 -2.23
CA ALA A 282 -0.58 -2.42 -2.57
C ALA A 282 0.33 -3.65 -2.72
N VAL A 283 1.05 -3.75 -3.82
CA VAL A 283 1.93 -4.89 -4.09
C VAL A 283 3.37 -4.50 -3.80
N PRO A 284 4.00 -5.06 -2.75
CA PRO A 284 5.40 -4.76 -2.45
C PRO A 284 6.29 -5.03 -3.64
N GLN A 285 7.21 -4.11 -3.92
CA GLN A 285 8.18 -4.25 -5.00
C GLN A 285 9.29 -5.23 -4.65
N ASN A 286 10.07 -5.65 -5.65
CA ASN A 286 11.25 -6.53 -5.47
C ASN A 286 10.95 -7.91 -4.90
N GLN A 287 9.74 -8.40 -5.02
CA GLN A 287 9.42 -9.79 -4.73
C GLN A 287 10.08 -10.71 -5.77
N ARG A 288 10.80 -11.73 -5.34
CA ARG A 288 11.58 -12.65 -6.20
C ARG A 288 10.95 -14.02 -6.29
#